data_d8203b1715c33b27fc31fb1a81e100a0
#
_entry.id   d8203b1715c33b27fc31fb1a81e100a0
#
_cell.length_a   1.000
_cell.length_b   1.000
_cell.length_c   1.000
_cell.angle_alpha   90.00
_cell.angle_beta   90.00
_cell.angle_gamma   90.00
#
_symmetry.space_group_name_H-M   'P 1'
#
loop_
_entity.id
_entity.type
_entity.pdbx_description
1 polymer ?
#
loop_
_entity_poly.entity_id
_entity_poly.type
_entity_poly.pdbx_seq_one_letter_code
_entity_poly.pdbx_strand_id
1 'polypeptide(L)'
;MKNGEKKMNILVVDDELPIVRGIIKMLEQEEWIGIEKIFSAYSRDQALQIMENEKIDLLFTDIKMQNGSGLSLLAKMEERNIRCIRIIITSYPSFEFAQEAIELGVDGYLLKPITRENIQQIIKKALHKRKEKEFSELYSIEPHSISYISIIKKAQKYIEDHLSEDINRQQVADAVHTNADYLSRILKEDTGRSLSEYIKYRRVLEAQKLLDYSEMSITQVAESIGFKNTPYFSTVFKQVTGFTPLDYRNRHHI
;
A
#
# COMPACT_ATOMS: atom_id res chain seq x y z
N MET A 1 -22.79 0.43 29.70
CA MET A 1 -22.67 -0.88 29.04
C MET A 1 -21.43 -0.79 28.16
N LYS A 2 -20.35 -1.53 28.48
CA LYS A 2 -19.12 -1.54 27.70
C LYS A 2 -19.43 -2.20 26.37
N ASN A 3 -19.38 -1.44 25.25
CA ASN A 3 -19.40 -2.00 23.91
C ASN A 3 -18.27 -3.02 23.82
N GLY A 4 -18.61 -4.30 23.64
CA GLY A 4 -17.64 -5.37 23.46
C GLY A 4 -16.87 -5.12 22.16
N GLU A 5 -15.70 -4.53 22.27
CA GLU A 5 -14.79 -4.42 21.14
C GLU A 5 -14.48 -5.85 20.65
N LYS A 6 -14.97 -6.16 19.46
CA LYS A 6 -14.83 -7.48 18.83
C LYS A 6 -13.35 -7.70 18.56
N LYS A 7 -12.75 -8.72 19.17
CA LYS A 7 -11.34 -9.04 19.11
C LYS A 7 -10.96 -9.73 17.78
N MET A 8 -9.72 -9.66 17.37
CA MET A 8 -9.19 -10.08 16.07
C MET A 8 -8.37 -11.36 16.19
N ASN A 9 -8.61 -12.34 15.32
CA ASN A 9 -7.79 -13.54 15.17
C ASN A 9 -6.70 -13.33 14.12
N ILE A 10 -5.47 -13.65 14.46
CA ILE A 10 -4.30 -13.51 13.59
C ILE A 10 -3.75 -14.88 13.25
N LEU A 11 -3.39 -15.11 11.99
CA LEU A 11 -2.67 -16.30 11.53
C LEU A 11 -1.31 -15.90 10.97
N VAL A 12 -0.24 -16.55 11.44
CA VAL A 12 1.13 -16.38 10.96
C VAL A 12 1.55 -17.66 10.24
N VAL A 13 1.97 -17.55 8.98
CA VAL A 13 2.32 -18.68 8.10
C VAL A 13 3.72 -18.48 7.55
N ASP A 14 4.65 -19.38 7.92
CA ASP A 14 6.02 -19.38 7.44
C ASP A 14 6.60 -20.77 7.76
N ASP A 15 7.37 -21.39 6.87
CA ASP A 15 7.98 -22.71 7.13
C ASP A 15 9.22 -22.61 8.03
N GLU A 16 9.74 -21.40 8.26
CA GLU A 16 10.81 -21.12 9.19
C GLU A 16 10.29 -20.89 10.61
N LEU A 17 10.36 -21.91 11.46
CA LEU A 17 9.92 -21.86 12.86
C LEU A 17 10.44 -20.64 13.66
N PRO A 18 11.70 -20.19 13.51
CA PRO A 18 12.19 -19.02 14.22
C PRO A 18 11.48 -17.72 13.80
N ILE A 19 11.08 -17.60 12.54
CA ILE A 19 10.34 -16.43 12.02
C ILE A 19 8.94 -16.39 12.63
N VAL A 20 8.21 -17.50 12.56
CA VAL A 20 6.87 -17.62 13.17
C VAL A 20 6.92 -17.23 14.64
N ARG A 21 7.85 -17.83 15.42
CA ARG A 21 8.02 -17.54 16.85
C ARG A 21 8.38 -16.08 17.11
N GLY A 22 9.23 -15.49 16.26
CA GLY A 22 9.62 -14.09 16.35
C GLY A 22 8.42 -13.14 16.21
N ILE A 23 7.58 -13.37 15.18
CA ILE A 23 6.38 -12.57 14.93
C ILE A 23 5.37 -12.75 16.07
N ILE A 24 5.10 -13.99 16.48
CA ILE A 24 4.18 -14.28 17.60
C ILE A 24 4.66 -13.57 18.88
N LYS A 25 5.95 -13.65 19.21
CA LYS A 25 6.52 -12.97 20.37
C LYS A 25 6.32 -11.44 20.30
N MET A 26 6.48 -10.82 19.12
CA MET A 26 6.21 -9.39 18.94
C MET A 26 4.73 -9.07 19.13
N LEU A 27 3.83 -9.94 18.68
CA LEU A 27 2.39 -9.79 18.85
C LEU A 27 1.94 -9.97 20.31
N GLU A 28 2.57 -10.86 21.06
CA GLU A 28 2.24 -11.16 22.48
C GLU A 28 2.83 -10.15 23.47
N GLN A 29 3.96 -9.52 23.14
CA GLN A 29 4.67 -8.61 24.05
C GLN A 29 3.96 -7.25 24.27
N GLU A 30 2.97 -6.93 23.48
CA GLU A 30 2.16 -5.71 23.64
C GLU A 30 0.76 -6.09 24.07
N GLU A 31 0.24 -5.37 25.07
CA GLU A 31 -1.17 -5.44 25.43
C GLU A 31 -2.04 -4.82 24.31
N TRP A 32 -2.13 -5.54 23.19
CA TRP A 32 -3.01 -5.12 22.11
C TRP A 32 -4.47 -5.26 22.53
N ILE A 33 -5.10 -4.13 22.83
CA ILE A 33 -6.54 -4.09 22.96
C ILE A 33 -7.13 -4.43 21.59
N GLY A 34 -7.61 -5.68 21.41
CA GLY A 34 -8.26 -6.10 20.17
C GLY A 34 -7.72 -7.36 19.50
N ILE A 35 -6.69 -8.04 20.01
CA ILE A 35 -6.29 -9.40 19.59
C ILE A 35 -6.97 -10.43 20.49
N GLU A 36 -7.57 -11.48 19.89
CA GLU A 36 -8.20 -12.60 20.61
C GLU A 36 -7.31 -13.82 20.64
N LYS A 37 -6.95 -14.30 19.44
CA LYS A 37 -6.10 -15.50 19.29
C LYS A 37 -5.05 -15.28 18.23
N ILE A 38 -3.90 -15.90 18.40
CA ILE A 38 -2.81 -15.95 17.42
C ILE A 38 -2.61 -17.42 17.06
N PHE A 39 -2.74 -17.73 15.77
CA PHE A 39 -2.53 -19.05 15.21
C PHE A 39 -1.22 -19.07 14.43
N SER A 40 -0.62 -20.26 14.31
CA SER A 40 0.57 -20.50 13.50
C SER A 40 0.37 -21.65 12.55
N ALA A 41 0.93 -21.53 11.34
CA ALA A 41 1.00 -22.59 10.35
C ALA A 41 2.37 -22.59 9.69
N TYR A 42 2.82 -23.77 9.28
CA TYR A 42 4.15 -23.98 8.69
C TYR A 42 4.07 -24.46 7.24
N SER A 43 2.86 -24.45 6.68
CA SER A 43 2.59 -24.77 5.29
C SER A 43 1.26 -24.17 4.85
N ARG A 44 1.08 -24.08 3.52
CA ARG A 44 -0.18 -23.67 2.90
C ARG A 44 -1.37 -24.51 3.39
N ASP A 45 -1.21 -25.83 3.40
CA ASP A 45 -2.32 -26.74 3.69
C ASP A 45 -2.72 -26.68 5.17
N GLN A 46 -1.75 -26.52 6.07
CA GLN A 46 -2.04 -26.28 7.48
C GLN A 46 -2.75 -24.93 7.70
N ALA A 47 -2.34 -23.90 6.98
CA ALA A 47 -3.02 -22.58 7.04
C ALA A 47 -4.48 -22.68 6.59
N LEU A 48 -4.74 -23.36 5.46
CA LEU A 48 -6.10 -23.59 4.97
C LEU A 48 -6.95 -24.37 5.96
N GLN A 49 -6.41 -25.42 6.59
CA GLN A 49 -7.11 -26.21 7.61
C GLN A 49 -7.49 -25.36 8.83
N ILE A 50 -6.63 -24.43 9.26
CA ILE A 50 -6.95 -23.50 10.35
C ILE A 50 -8.09 -22.57 9.91
N MET A 51 -8.02 -22.02 8.68
CA MET A 51 -9.03 -21.10 8.15
C MET A 51 -10.41 -21.75 7.91
N GLU A 52 -10.47 -23.07 7.76
CA GLU A 52 -11.73 -23.82 7.67
C GLU A 52 -12.45 -23.91 9.02
N ASN A 53 -11.70 -23.92 10.12
CA ASN A 53 -12.24 -24.10 11.47
C ASN A 53 -12.31 -22.83 12.30
N GLU A 54 -11.50 -21.83 11.96
CA GLU A 54 -11.37 -20.59 12.70
C GLU A 54 -11.52 -19.38 11.74
N LYS A 55 -12.27 -18.37 12.19
CA LYS A 55 -12.34 -17.11 11.44
C LYS A 55 -11.06 -16.32 11.64
N ILE A 56 -10.27 -16.14 10.60
CA ILE A 56 -9.07 -15.32 10.61
C ILE A 56 -9.40 -13.91 10.10
N ASP A 57 -8.97 -12.90 10.84
CA ASP A 57 -9.16 -11.49 10.50
C ASP A 57 -7.90 -10.86 9.87
N LEU A 58 -6.69 -11.36 10.24
CA LEU A 58 -5.41 -10.90 9.72
C LEU A 58 -4.48 -12.09 9.47
N LEU A 59 -3.96 -12.16 8.25
CA LEU A 59 -2.98 -13.16 7.81
C LEU A 59 -1.64 -12.48 7.59
N PHE A 60 -0.58 -13.06 8.17
CA PHE A 60 0.80 -12.87 7.77
C PHE A 60 1.27 -14.14 7.07
N THR A 61 1.83 -14.05 5.85
CA THR A 61 2.33 -15.22 5.12
C THR A 61 3.64 -14.93 4.42
N ASP A 62 4.59 -15.87 4.49
CA ASP A 62 5.76 -15.82 3.62
C ASP A 62 5.38 -16.15 2.17
N ILE A 63 6.14 -15.63 1.21
CA ILE A 63 5.94 -15.95 -0.21
C ILE A 63 6.44 -17.35 -0.52
N LYS A 64 7.67 -17.67 -0.09
CA LYS A 64 8.34 -18.92 -0.42
C LYS A 64 8.33 -19.86 0.77
N MET A 65 7.63 -20.97 0.65
CA MET A 65 7.60 -22.06 1.63
C MET A 65 7.86 -23.39 0.92
N GLN A 66 8.50 -24.34 1.60
CA GLN A 66 8.84 -25.66 1.02
C GLN A 66 7.60 -26.42 0.52
N ASN A 67 6.47 -26.31 1.25
CA ASN A 67 5.22 -27.00 0.93
C ASN A 67 4.13 -26.02 0.52
N GLY A 68 4.27 -25.43 -0.69
CA GLY A 68 3.38 -24.45 -1.24
C GLY A 68 3.82 -23.01 -0.92
N SER A 69 3.53 -22.07 -1.80
CA SER A 69 3.87 -20.65 -1.62
C SER A 69 2.74 -19.87 -0.95
N GLY A 70 3.07 -18.73 -0.33
CA GLY A 70 2.07 -17.79 0.16
C GLY A 70 1.14 -17.28 -0.94
N LEU A 71 1.67 -17.08 -2.15
CA LEU A 71 0.85 -16.72 -3.32
C LEU A 71 -0.15 -17.82 -3.66
N SER A 72 0.25 -19.09 -3.61
CA SER A 72 -0.68 -20.22 -3.79
C SER A 72 -1.70 -20.35 -2.66
N LEU A 73 -1.35 -19.94 -1.43
CA LEU A 73 -2.30 -19.82 -0.32
C LEU A 73 -3.35 -18.75 -0.62
N LEU A 74 -2.93 -17.56 -1.05
CA LEU A 74 -3.83 -16.46 -1.40
C LEU A 74 -4.76 -16.83 -2.55
N ALA A 75 -4.27 -17.50 -3.60
CA ALA A 75 -5.08 -17.98 -4.70
C ALA A 75 -6.17 -18.97 -4.21
N LYS A 76 -5.81 -19.93 -3.33
CA LYS A 76 -6.78 -20.86 -2.74
C LYS A 76 -7.78 -20.16 -1.82
N MET A 77 -7.40 -19.11 -1.13
CA MET A 77 -8.34 -18.29 -0.34
C MET A 77 -9.36 -17.58 -1.24
N GLU A 78 -8.95 -17.06 -2.41
CA GLU A 78 -9.87 -16.49 -3.40
C GLU A 78 -10.86 -17.54 -3.92
N GLU A 79 -10.38 -18.71 -4.33
CA GLU A 79 -11.24 -19.82 -4.81
C GLU A 79 -12.30 -20.21 -3.75
N ARG A 80 -11.94 -20.16 -2.45
CA ARG A 80 -12.82 -20.53 -1.34
C ARG A 80 -13.59 -19.35 -0.74
N ASN A 81 -13.46 -18.16 -1.33
CA ASN A 81 -14.05 -16.91 -0.84
C ASN A 81 -13.71 -16.59 0.64
N ILE A 82 -12.48 -16.94 1.07
CA ILE A 82 -11.97 -16.63 2.41
C ILE A 82 -11.47 -15.18 2.40
N ARG A 83 -12.04 -14.34 3.27
CA ARG A 83 -11.74 -12.92 3.34
C ARG A 83 -11.11 -12.54 4.67
N CYS A 84 -9.91 -12.02 4.63
CA CYS A 84 -9.20 -11.40 5.77
C CYS A 84 -8.24 -10.33 5.25
N ILE A 85 -7.61 -9.57 6.14
CA ILE A 85 -6.49 -8.68 5.80
C ILE A 85 -5.28 -9.56 5.53
N ARG A 86 -4.59 -9.34 4.40
CA ARG A 86 -3.52 -10.20 3.88
C ARG A 86 -2.22 -9.43 3.83
N ILE A 87 -1.24 -9.85 4.60
CA ILE A 87 0.10 -9.26 4.64
C ILE A 87 1.12 -10.30 4.20
N ILE A 88 1.86 -9.98 3.15
CA ILE A 88 3.00 -10.78 2.72
C ILE A 88 4.24 -10.34 3.50
N ILE A 89 5.02 -11.33 3.89
CA ILE A 89 6.32 -11.15 4.53
C ILE A 89 7.34 -11.96 3.73
N THR A 90 8.46 -11.36 3.28
CA THR A 90 9.42 -12.09 2.45
C THR A 90 10.85 -11.59 2.60
N SER A 91 11.82 -12.50 2.44
CA SER A 91 13.24 -12.18 2.30
C SER A 91 13.62 -11.81 0.84
N TYR A 92 12.71 -12.01 -0.12
CA TYR A 92 12.99 -11.89 -1.55
C TYR A 92 12.26 -10.67 -2.15
N PRO A 93 12.94 -9.52 -2.29
CA PRO A 93 12.39 -8.35 -2.97
C PRO A 93 12.39 -8.60 -4.49
N SER A 94 11.36 -9.28 -5.00
CA SER A 94 11.15 -9.48 -6.44
C SER A 94 9.94 -8.67 -6.90
N PHE A 95 10.11 -7.92 -7.98
CA PHE A 95 9.03 -7.18 -8.61
C PHE A 95 7.90 -8.12 -9.07
N GLU A 96 8.23 -9.30 -9.58
CA GLU A 96 7.29 -10.30 -10.06
C GLU A 96 6.39 -10.80 -8.92
N PHE A 97 6.95 -11.12 -7.76
CA PHE A 97 6.18 -11.53 -6.59
C PHE A 97 5.31 -10.42 -6.02
N ALA A 98 5.80 -9.18 -6.05
CA ALA A 98 5.01 -8.04 -5.62
C ALA A 98 3.83 -7.78 -6.56
N GLN A 99 4.03 -7.91 -7.87
CA GLN A 99 2.98 -7.78 -8.87
C GLN A 99 1.89 -8.86 -8.70
N GLU A 100 2.27 -10.13 -8.60
CA GLU A 100 1.34 -11.24 -8.38
C GLU A 100 0.58 -11.08 -7.05
N ALA A 101 1.26 -10.67 -5.99
CA ALA A 101 0.64 -10.37 -4.71
C ALA A 101 -0.43 -9.27 -4.81
N ILE A 102 -0.15 -8.21 -5.58
CA ILE A 102 -1.11 -7.11 -5.83
C ILE A 102 -2.33 -7.62 -6.59
N GLU A 103 -2.15 -8.47 -7.60
CA GLU A 103 -3.24 -9.09 -8.37
C GLU A 103 -4.12 -9.97 -7.48
N LEU A 104 -3.51 -10.66 -6.50
CA LEU A 104 -4.21 -11.46 -5.47
C LEU A 104 -4.78 -10.61 -4.31
N GLY A 105 -4.73 -9.28 -4.40
CA GLY A 105 -5.40 -8.38 -3.48
C GLY A 105 -4.81 -8.33 -2.07
N VAL A 106 -3.47 -8.39 -1.93
CA VAL A 106 -2.82 -8.22 -0.62
C VAL A 106 -2.97 -6.79 -0.10
N ASP A 107 -3.13 -6.65 1.21
CA ASP A 107 -3.28 -5.36 1.91
C ASP A 107 -1.93 -4.75 2.31
N GLY A 108 -0.86 -5.56 2.30
CA GLY A 108 0.48 -5.11 2.63
C GLY A 108 1.58 -6.10 2.24
N TYR A 109 2.80 -5.56 2.11
CA TYR A 109 4.00 -6.30 1.73
C TYR A 109 5.17 -5.83 2.60
N LEU A 110 5.82 -6.74 3.30
CA LEU A 110 6.94 -6.47 4.20
C LEU A 110 8.18 -7.26 3.78
N LEU A 111 9.33 -6.61 3.85
CA LEU A 111 10.63 -7.29 3.72
C LEU A 111 11.15 -7.72 5.08
N LYS A 112 11.66 -8.95 5.18
CA LYS A 112 12.43 -9.43 6.34
C LYS A 112 13.80 -8.70 6.37
N PRO A 113 14.34 -8.30 7.54
CA PRO A 113 13.82 -8.58 8.88
C PRO A 113 12.64 -7.69 9.27
N ILE A 114 11.64 -8.30 9.93
CA ILE A 114 10.46 -7.59 10.40
C ILE A 114 10.80 -6.91 11.72
N THR A 115 10.45 -5.63 11.83
CA THR A 115 10.61 -4.87 13.06
C THR A 115 9.30 -4.80 13.86
N ARG A 116 9.41 -4.46 15.12
CA ARG A 116 8.26 -4.22 16.00
C ARG A 116 7.39 -3.09 15.47
N GLU A 117 7.99 -2.04 14.95
CA GLU A 117 7.31 -0.88 14.36
C GLU A 117 6.48 -1.29 13.15
N ASN A 118 6.99 -2.21 12.30
CA ASN A 118 6.23 -2.74 11.17
C ASN A 118 4.96 -3.45 11.64
N ILE A 119 5.08 -4.34 12.64
CA ILE A 119 3.93 -5.05 13.22
C ILE A 119 2.93 -4.06 13.82
N GLN A 120 3.40 -3.07 14.59
CA GLN A 120 2.55 -2.04 15.19
C GLN A 120 1.74 -1.27 14.16
N GLN A 121 2.37 -0.84 13.06
CA GLN A 121 1.69 -0.11 12.00
C GLN A 121 0.60 -0.96 11.33
N ILE A 122 0.88 -2.25 11.09
CA ILE A 122 -0.08 -3.18 10.48
C ILE A 122 -1.27 -3.40 11.41
N ILE A 123 -1.02 -3.70 12.69
CA ILE A 123 -2.10 -3.91 13.67
C ILE A 123 -2.98 -2.65 13.79
N LYS A 124 -2.38 -1.47 13.87
CA LYS A 124 -3.15 -0.20 13.90
C LYS A 124 -4.03 -0.04 12.65
N LYS A 125 -3.48 -0.31 11.45
CA LYS A 125 -4.24 -0.25 10.19
C LYS A 125 -5.36 -1.30 10.15
N ALA A 126 -5.09 -2.52 10.60
CA ALA A 126 -6.07 -3.61 10.63
C ALA A 126 -7.25 -3.29 11.57
N LEU A 127 -6.96 -2.78 12.77
CA LEU A 127 -7.98 -2.35 13.73
C LEU A 127 -8.82 -1.18 13.20
N HIS A 128 -8.19 -0.22 12.52
CA HIS A 128 -8.90 0.92 11.90
C HIS A 128 -9.83 0.44 10.77
N LYS A 129 -9.32 -0.38 9.85
CA LYS A 129 -10.10 -0.95 8.72
C LYS A 129 -11.31 -1.75 9.22
N ARG A 130 -11.16 -2.44 10.34
CA ARG A 130 -12.25 -3.18 10.96
C ARG A 130 -13.33 -2.27 11.54
N LYS A 131 -12.95 -1.18 12.24
CA LYS A 131 -13.92 -0.20 12.75
C LYS A 131 -14.71 0.46 11.62
N GLU A 132 -14.07 0.77 10.50
CA GLU A 132 -14.74 1.29 9.29
C GLU A 132 -15.72 0.27 8.70
N LYS A 133 -15.37 -1.02 8.67
CA LYS A 133 -16.26 -2.07 8.19
C LYS A 133 -17.47 -2.27 9.11
N GLU A 134 -17.28 -2.31 10.43
CA GLU A 134 -18.38 -2.40 11.41
C GLU A 134 -19.31 -1.17 11.31
N PHE A 135 -18.75 0.02 11.08
CA PHE A 135 -19.55 1.24 10.88
C PHE A 135 -20.36 1.15 9.57
N SER A 136 -19.77 0.64 8.48
CA SER A 136 -20.47 0.48 7.20
C SER A 136 -21.56 -0.59 7.24
N GLU A 137 -21.34 -1.69 7.95
CA GLU A 137 -22.38 -2.73 8.18
C GLU A 137 -23.56 -2.20 9.01
N LEU A 138 -23.31 -1.31 9.98
CA LEU A 138 -24.36 -0.71 10.82
C LEU A 138 -25.25 0.28 10.05
N TYR A 139 -24.71 0.93 9.03
CA TYR A 139 -25.39 1.96 8.25
C TYR A 139 -25.75 1.54 6.83
N SER A 140 -25.68 0.22 6.50
CA SER A 140 -25.99 -0.33 5.17
C SER A 140 -25.20 0.34 4.02
N ILE A 141 -23.96 0.76 4.30
CA ILE A 141 -23.05 1.32 3.29
C ILE A 141 -22.21 0.16 2.75
N GLU A 142 -22.24 -0.04 1.43
CA GLU A 142 -21.49 -1.07 0.70
C GLU A 142 -20.01 -1.12 1.11
N PRO A 143 -19.34 -2.30 1.18
CA PRO A 143 -17.97 -2.42 1.68
C PRO A 143 -16.96 -1.73 0.75
N HIS A 144 -16.48 -0.57 1.16
CA HIS A 144 -15.56 0.30 0.39
C HIS A 144 -14.10 -0.16 0.34
N SER A 145 -13.73 -1.35 0.81
CA SER A 145 -12.32 -1.75 0.88
C SER A 145 -11.68 -2.07 -0.48
N ILE A 146 -12.43 -2.65 -1.41
CA ILE A 146 -11.99 -2.81 -2.82
C ILE A 146 -12.05 -1.47 -3.55
N SER A 147 -13.01 -0.62 -3.20
CA SER A 147 -13.17 0.73 -3.72
C SER A 147 -11.98 1.63 -3.39
N TYR A 148 -11.48 1.64 -2.15
CA TYR A 148 -10.39 2.50 -1.70
C TYR A 148 -9.10 2.30 -2.53
N ILE A 149 -8.57 1.06 -2.59
CA ILE A 149 -7.35 0.75 -3.36
C ILE A 149 -7.58 1.00 -4.86
N SER A 150 -8.76 0.64 -5.36
CA SER A 150 -9.14 0.88 -6.75
C SER A 150 -9.25 2.38 -7.05
N ILE A 151 -9.84 3.18 -6.17
CA ILE A 151 -9.96 4.63 -6.31
C ILE A 151 -8.57 5.28 -6.30
N ILE A 152 -7.70 4.91 -5.35
CA ILE A 152 -6.34 5.45 -5.28
C ILE A 152 -5.54 5.11 -6.54
N LYS A 153 -5.53 3.84 -6.97
CA LYS A 153 -4.81 3.43 -8.19
C LYS A 153 -5.33 4.15 -9.44
N LYS A 154 -6.66 4.28 -9.57
CA LYS A 154 -7.27 5.02 -10.69
C LYS A 154 -6.92 6.51 -10.63
N ALA A 155 -6.92 7.11 -9.44
CA ALA A 155 -6.54 8.51 -9.27
C ALA A 155 -5.06 8.74 -9.58
N GLN A 156 -4.18 7.86 -9.12
CA GLN A 156 -2.75 7.90 -9.43
C GLN A 156 -2.50 7.76 -10.93
N LYS A 157 -3.17 6.79 -11.57
CA LYS A 157 -3.07 6.61 -13.03
C LYS A 157 -3.61 7.82 -13.79
N TYR A 158 -4.76 8.34 -13.42
CA TYR A 158 -5.31 9.56 -14.03
C TYR A 158 -4.33 10.73 -13.93
N ILE A 159 -3.73 10.93 -12.75
CA ILE A 159 -2.73 11.98 -12.54
C ILE A 159 -1.51 11.76 -13.46
N GLU A 160 -1.02 10.52 -13.57
CA GLU A 160 0.12 10.17 -14.44
C GLU A 160 -0.17 10.45 -15.92
N ASP A 161 -1.35 10.06 -16.37
CA ASP A 161 -1.76 10.22 -17.77
C ASP A 161 -1.99 11.71 -18.14
N HIS A 162 -2.20 12.60 -17.14
CA HIS A 162 -2.52 14.03 -17.37
C HIS A 162 -1.51 15.01 -16.73
N LEU A 163 -0.26 14.56 -16.44
CA LEU A 163 0.74 15.40 -15.75
C LEU A 163 1.05 16.73 -16.44
N SER A 164 0.95 16.77 -17.78
CA SER A 164 1.16 17.98 -18.58
C SER A 164 0.03 18.99 -18.49
N GLU A 165 -1.14 18.59 -18.00
CA GLU A 165 -2.35 19.40 -17.96
C GLU A 165 -2.51 20.15 -16.63
N ASP A 166 -3.45 21.11 -16.60
CA ASP A 166 -3.82 21.81 -15.37
C ASP A 166 -4.81 20.97 -14.55
N ILE A 167 -4.27 20.02 -13.79
CA ILE A 167 -5.07 19.08 -12.99
C ILE A 167 -5.51 19.75 -11.70
N ASN A 168 -6.80 19.72 -11.41
CA ASN A 168 -7.35 20.14 -10.13
C ASN A 168 -8.02 18.96 -9.37
N ARG A 169 -8.30 19.20 -8.09
CA ARG A 169 -8.87 18.21 -7.17
C ARG A 169 -10.20 17.64 -7.66
N GLN A 170 -11.06 18.49 -8.21
CA GLN A 170 -12.38 18.09 -8.67
C GLN A 170 -12.29 17.17 -9.90
N GLN A 171 -11.44 17.51 -10.86
CA GLN A 171 -11.23 16.69 -12.07
C GLN A 171 -10.77 15.26 -11.73
N VAL A 172 -9.81 15.13 -10.79
CA VAL A 172 -9.36 13.79 -10.36
C VAL A 172 -10.48 13.03 -9.67
N ALA A 173 -11.25 13.69 -8.81
CA ALA A 173 -12.37 13.07 -8.09
C ALA A 173 -13.48 12.61 -9.04
N ASP A 174 -13.82 13.42 -10.04
CA ASP A 174 -14.83 13.11 -11.06
C ASP A 174 -14.39 11.93 -11.93
N ALA A 175 -13.09 11.89 -12.32
CA ALA A 175 -12.53 10.80 -13.11
C ALA A 175 -12.56 9.43 -12.41
N VAL A 176 -12.55 9.42 -11.07
CA VAL A 176 -12.63 8.18 -10.28
C VAL A 176 -14.00 8.00 -9.60
N HIS A 177 -14.99 8.81 -9.98
CA HIS A 177 -16.37 8.78 -9.50
C HIS A 177 -16.49 8.85 -7.97
N THR A 178 -15.78 9.80 -7.36
CA THR A 178 -15.77 9.99 -5.90
C THR A 178 -15.87 11.45 -5.48
N ASN A 179 -16.03 11.68 -4.17
CA ASN A 179 -16.02 13.03 -3.62
C ASN A 179 -14.58 13.57 -3.49
N ALA A 180 -14.36 14.85 -3.82
CA ALA A 180 -13.05 15.49 -3.81
C ALA A 180 -12.41 15.56 -2.41
N ASP A 181 -13.20 15.73 -1.36
CA ASP A 181 -12.70 15.77 0.02
C ASP A 181 -12.30 14.36 0.50
N TYR A 182 -13.12 13.37 0.16
CA TYR A 182 -12.81 11.96 0.41
C TYR A 182 -11.53 11.53 -0.31
N LEU A 183 -11.42 11.82 -1.63
CA LEU A 183 -10.20 11.53 -2.40
C LEU A 183 -8.97 12.19 -1.79
N SER A 184 -9.07 13.47 -1.40
CA SER A 184 -7.95 14.20 -0.80
C SER A 184 -7.48 13.58 0.51
N ARG A 185 -8.41 13.12 1.34
CA ARG A 185 -8.11 12.43 2.60
C ARG A 185 -7.41 11.09 2.34
N ILE A 186 -8.00 10.24 1.50
CA ILE A 186 -7.45 8.89 1.25
C ILE A 186 -6.11 8.94 0.53
N LEU A 187 -5.91 9.88 -0.42
CA LEU A 187 -4.63 10.05 -1.10
C LEU A 187 -3.54 10.52 -0.13
N LYS A 188 -3.87 11.39 0.81
CA LYS A 188 -2.93 11.85 1.85
C LYS A 188 -2.58 10.73 2.83
N GLU A 189 -3.55 9.90 3.21
CA GLU A 189 -3.33 8.72 4.06
C GLU A 189 -2.42 7.69 3.37
N ASP A 190 -2.62 7.45 2.06
CA ASP A 190 -1.85 6.49 1.26
C ASP A 190 -0.43 6.97 0.94
N THR A 191 -0.29 8.23 0.48
CA THR A 191 0.97 8.77 -0.06
C THR A 191 1.76 9.63 0.93
N GLY A 192 1.14 10.02 2.05
CA GLY A 192 1.68 11.01 2.98
C GLY A 192 1.66 12.46 2.45
N ARG A 193 1.08 12.70 1.26
CA ARG A 193 1.08 13.99 0.55
C ARG A 193 -0.33 14.45 0.24
N SER A 194 -0.57 15.75 0.29
CA SER A 194 -1.77 16.32 -0.30
C SER A 194 -1.80 16.06 -1.82
N LEU A 195 -2.98 16.10 -2.46
CA LEU A 195 -3.08 15.89 -3.91
C LEU A 195 -2.17 16.83 -4.71
N SER A 196 -2.11 18.11 -4.33
CA SER A 196 -1.25 19.10 -4.97
C SER A 196 0.24 18.79 -4.82
N GLU A 197 0.66 18.33 -3.64
CA GLU A 197 2.05 17.88 -3.40
C GLU A 197 2.35 16.59 -4.15
N TYR A 198 1.39 15.69 -4.25
CA TYR A 198 1.54 14.45 -5.00
C TYR A 198 1.72 14.71 -6.49
N ILE A 199 0.90 15.58 -7.10
CA ILE A 199 1.05 15.97 -8.52
C ILE A 199 2.42 16.60 -8.77
N LYS A 200 2.85 17.55 -7.91
CA LYS A 200 4.18 18.16 -8.02
C LYS A 200 5.30 17.12 -7.92
N TYR A 201 5.20 16.19 -7.00
CA TYR A 201 6.16 15.10 -6.83
C TYR A 201 6.23 14.21 -8.07
N ARG A 202 5.08 13.80 -8.65
CA ARG A 202 5.04 12.98 -9.87
C ARG A 202 5.62 13.73 -11.09
N ARG A 203 5.33 15.03 -11.23
CA ARG A 203 5.95 15.89 -12.25
C ARG A 203 7.46 15.92 -12.12
N VAL A 204 8.00 16.02 -10.91
CA VAL A 204 9.46 16.03 -10.68
C VAL A 204 10.08 14.69 -11.05
N LEU A 205 9.44 13.56 -10.73
CA LEU A 205 9.91 12.23 -11.14
C LEU A 205 9.96 12.08 -12.67
N GLU A 206 8.96 12.61 -13.38
CA GLU A 206 8.95 12.59 -14.84
C GLU A 206 10.01 13.54 -15.42
N ALA A 207 10.21 14.71 -14.80
CA ALA A 207 11.30 15.61 -15.15
C ALA A 207 12.68 14.98 -15.04
N GLN A 208 12.93 14.17 -14.01
CA GLN A 208 14.19 13.45 -13.85
C GLN A 208 14.46 12.54 -15.06
N LYS A 209 13.46 11.76 -15.49
CA LYS A 209 13.61 10.92 -16.70
C LYS A 209 13.90 11.74 -17.96
N LEU A 210 13.19 12.85 -18.16
CA LEU A 210 13.43 13.73 -19.30
C LEU A 210 14.83 14.37 -19.26
N LEU A 211 15.30 14.73 -18.07
CA LEU A 211 16.64 15.28 -17.88
C LEU A 211 17.74 14.23 -18.13
N ASP A 212 17.48 12.97 -17.82
CA ASP A 212 18.43 11.86 -18.01
C ASP A 212 18.50 11.39 -19.48
N TYR A 213 17.35 11.38 -20.17
CA TYR A 213 17.23 10.68 -21.47
C TYR A 213 16.85 11.59 -22.65
N SER A 214 16.82 12.93 -22.48
CA SER A 214 16.51 13.85 -23.59
C SER A 214 17.40 15.08 -23.61
N GLU A 215 17.57 15.67 -24.81
CA GLU A 215 18.26 16.94 -25.06
C GLU A 215 17.35 18.18 -24.84
N MET A 216 16.16 18.01 -24.28
CA MET A 216 15.23 19.12 -24.04
C MET A 216 15.85 20.16 -23.10
N SER A 217 15.68 21.44 -23.39
CA SER A 217 16.05 22.51 -22.47
C SER A 217 15.28 22.41 -21.14
N ILE A 218 15.80 22.99 -20.09
CA ILE A 218 15.12 23.00 -18.76
C ILE A 218 13.71 23.62 -18.87
N THR A 219 13.54 24.63 -19.72
CA THR A 219 12.24 25.26 -19.99
C THR A 219 11.28 24.29 -20.69
N GLN A 220 11.76 23.59 -21.74
CA GLN A 220 10.95 22.59 -22.44
C GLN A 220 10.54 21.43 -21.52
N VAL A 221 11.46 20.95 -20.65
CA VAL A 221 11.13 19.94 -19.64
C VAL A 221 10.04 20.47 -18.72
N ALA A 222 10.17 21.68 -18.17
CA ALA A 222 9.18 22.27 -17.28
C ALA A 222 7.80 22.34 -17.95
N GLU A 223 7.73 22.82 -19.19
CA GLU A 223 6.47 22.95 -19.95
C GLU A 223 5.84 21.57 -20.25
N SER A 224 6.65 20.59 -20.67
CA SER A 224 6.15 19.24 -21.03
C SER A 224 5.51 18.50 -19.87
N ILE A 225 5.90 18.82 -18.63
CA ILE A 225 5.34 18.21 -17.41
C ILE A 225 4.33 19.10 -16.69
N GLY A 226 3.86 20.19 -17.34
CA GLY A 226 2.76 21.03 -16.87
C GLY A 226 3.15 22.13 -15.88
N PHE A 227 4.41 22.55 -15.81
CA PHE A 227 4.80 23.77 -15.08
C PHE A 227 4.75 24.98 -16.02
N LYS A 228 3.89 25.96 -15.68
CA LYS A 228 3.75 27.23 -16.43
C LYS A 228 4.89 28.21 -16.17
N ASN A 229 5.77 27.94 -15.20
CA ASN A 229 6.82 28.86 -14.76
C ASN A 229 8.09 28.08 -14.44
N THR A 230 9.14 28.26 -15.24
CA THR A 230 10.43 27.57 -15.10
C THR A 230 11.17 27.87 -13.78
N PRO A 231 11.24 29.12 -13.27
CA PRO A 231 11.76 29.41 -11.94
C PRO A 231 11.04 28.66 -10.81
N TYR A 232 9.71 28.60 -10.87
CA TYR A 232 8.93 27.83 -9.90
C TYR A 232 9.19 26.32 -10.00
N PHE A 233 9.25 25.78 -11.22
CA PHE A 233 9.69 24.40 -11.46
C PHE A 233 11.04 24.11 -10.82
N SER A 234 12.05 24.96 -11.06
CA SER A 234 13.38 24.79 -10.50
C SER A 234 13.39 24.77 -8.96
N THR A 235 12.56 25.60 -8.33
CA THR A 235 12.39 25.61 -6.88
C THR A 235 11.79 24.30 -6.37
N VAL A 236 10.70 23.85 -6.99
CA VAL A 236 10.02 22.57 -6.62
C VAL A 236 10.93 21.38 -6.86
N PHE A 237 11.63 21.35 -8.00
CA PHE A 237 12.57 20.28 -8.34
C PHE A 237 13.68 20.19 -7.30
N LYS A 238 14.27 21.32 -6.90
CA LYS A 238 15.30 21.36 -5.85
C LYS A 238 14.76 20.93 -4.49
N GLN A 239 13.54 21.30 -4.13
CA GLN A 239 12.91 20.85 -2.88
C GLN A 239 12.73 19.34 -2.82
N VAL A 240 12.42 18.70 -3.94
CA VAL A 240 12.17 17.25 -4.02
C VAL A 240 13.46 16.45 -4.15
N THR A 241 14.42 16.92 -4.95
CA THR A 241 15.64 16.17 -5.34
C THR A 241 16.90 16.58 -4.60
N GLY A 242 16.91 17.78 -3.99
CA GLY A 242 18.09 18.40 -3.40
C GLY A 242 18.97 19.19 -4.39
N PHE A 243 18.72 19.09 -5.70
CA PHE A 243 19.50 19.72 -6.77
C PHE A 243 18.66 20.61 -7.66
N THR A 244 19.27 21.64 -8.28
CA THR A 244 18.57 22.33 -9.38
C THR A 244 18.46 21.40 -10.59
N PRO A 245 17.50 21.60 -11.52
CA PRO A 245 17.37 20.79 -12.73
C PRO A 245 18.67 20.77 -13.57
N LEU A 246 19.37 21.89 -13.62
CA LEU A 246 20.65 22.00 -14.36
C LEU A 246 21.77 21.22 -13.65
N ASP A 247 21.91 21.36 -12.33
CA ASP A 247 22.89 20.60 -11.55
C ASP A 247 22.62 19.09 -11.63
N TYR A 248 21.33 18.71 -11.61
CA TYR A 248 20.91 17.32 -11.75
C TYR A 248 21.34 16.76 -13.10
N ARG A 249 21.05 17.44 -14.20
CA ARG A 249 21.47 17.04 -15.55
C ARG A 249 22.98 16.89 -15.65
N ASN A 250 23.74 17.89 -15.20
CA ASN A 250 25.21 17.89 -15.29
C ASN A 250 25.87 16.73 -14.49
N ARG A 251 25.17 16.15 -13.53
CA ARG A 251 25.68 15.02 -12.73
C ARG A 251 25.36 13.65 -13.34
N HIS A 252 24.32 13.53 -14.16
CA HIS A 252 23.82 12.28 -14.71
C HIS A 252 24.04 12.16 -16.21
N HIS A 253 24.36 13.25 -16.92
CA HIS A 253 24.92 13.18 -18.28
C HIS A 253 26.39 12.77 -18.20
N ILE A 254 26.66 11.50 -18.51
CA ILE A 254 27.97 10.96 -18.85
C ILE A 254 28.08 10.97 -20.35
#